data_337c50dcaeeebc1112f7b4d054b4510b
#
_entry.id   337c50dcaeeebc1112f7b4d054b4510b
#
_cell.length_a   1.000
_cell.length_b   1.000
_cell.length_c   1.000
_cell.angle_alpha   90.00
_cell.angle_beta   90.00
_cell.angle_gamma   90.00
#
_symmetry.space_group_name_H-M   'P 1'
#
loop_
_entity.id
_entity.type
_entity.pdbx_description
1 polymer ?
#
loop_
_entity_poly.entity_id
_entity_poly.type
_entity_poly.pdbx_seq_one_letter_code
_entity_poly.pdbx_strand_id
1 'polypeptide(L)'
;MTAVVLRTALGQSPLVRALKNGTVRSDRVAFDFIEVEPITRAFRRMTRALEFDLCEMALTTHAQAHAYGKPITALPVVLLRGLHHGALICRRGTLPGGPRDLPGKRIGVRAWSQTTGVWVRGFLHDDYGIAHDSMTWVTEEDAHVQEFSDPPFVQRIAAGQDLRAMLLAGEIDAAVALAGIEADRIETVIGDAGAAAAAWQRKTGAYPINHVVVVKDALLAEHPWLARELMHLFSASKAQADDTVPYGVEANMPAIGLLMRYAAEQGLIPRPYAADELFVS
;
A
#
# COMPACT_ATOMS: atom_id res chain seq x y z
N MET A 1 29.23 -21.89 8.10
CA MET A 1 28.70 -21.34 6.83
C MET A 1 28.67 -19.84 6.98
N THR A 2 29.06 -19.08 5.97
CA THR A 2 29.01 -17.62 5.99
C THR A 2 27.54 -17.19 5.88
N ALA A 3 27.10 -16.23 6.69
CA ALA A 3 25.76 -15.68 6.62
C ALA A 3 25.50 -15.03 5.25
N VAL A 4 24.29 -15.19 4.73
CA VAL A 4 23.82 -14.45 3.54
C VAL A 4 23.56 -13.01 3.95
N VAL A 5 24.26 -12.06 3.34
CA VAL A 5 24.06 -10.63 3.58
C VAL A 5 23.01 -10.10 2.61
N LEU A 6 21.93 -9.53 3.15
CA LEU A 6 20.82 -8.99 2.36
C LEU A 6 20.84 -7.46 2.39
N ARG A 7 21.00 -6.83 1.23
CA ARG A 7 20.81 -5.39 1.08
C ARG A 7 19.33 -5.07 1.25
N THR A 8 18.98 -4.39 2.32
CA THR A 8 17.62 -4.35 2.87
C THR A 8 17.10 -2.93 3.02
N ALA A 9 15.90 -2.64 2.49
CA ALA A 9 15.20 -1.38 2.71
C ALA A 9 13.87 -1.63 3.45
N LEU A 10 13.81 -1.24 4.72
CA LEU A 10 12.63 -1.29 5.59
C LEU A 10 12.42 0.07 6.24
N GLY A 11 11.16 0.50 6.35
CA GLY A 11 10.79 1.72 7.05
C GLY A 11 11.04 1.67 8.56
N GLN A 12 10.71 2.77 9.22
CA GLN A 12 10.75 2.86 10.67
C GLN A 12 9.42 2.36 11.24
N SER A 13 9.42 1.14 11.76
CA SER A 13 8.25 0.49 12.35
C SER A 13 8.63 -0.25 13.62
N PRO A 14 7.78 -0.29 14.65
CA PRO A 14 7.99 -1.16 15.80
C PRO A 14 8.22 -2.62 15.42
N LEU A 15 7.54 -3.10 14.35
CA LEU A 15 7.61 -4.48 13.89
C LEU A 15 9.00 -4.93 13.40
N VAL A 16 9.84 -3.98 12.95
CA VAL A 16 11.18 -4.27 12.42
C VAL A 16 12.30 -3.73 13.31
N ARG A 17 11.96 -3.06 14.39
CA ARG A 17 12.95 -2.41 15.29
C ARG A 17 13.97 -3.38 15.83
N ALA A 18 13.54 -4.58 16.25
CA ALA A 18 14.45 -5.57 16.84
C ALA A 18 15.39 -6.21 15.81
N LEU A 19 15.02 -6.20 14.52
CA LEU A 19 15.93 -6.55 13.42
C LEU A 19 16.95 -5.44 13.19
N LYS A 20 16.48 -4.19 13.10
CA LYS A 20 17.34 -3.03 12.79
C LYS A 20 18.38 -2.75 13.87
N ASN A 21 18.05 -2.96 15.14
CA ASN A 21 18.97 -2.76 16.26
C ASN A 21 19.80 -4.01 16.63
N GLY A 22 19.60 -5.14 15.92
CA GLY A 22 20.33 -6.37 16.13
C GLY A 22 19.93 -7.17 17.39
N THR A 23 18.81 -6.81 18.06
CA THR A 23 18.26 -7.62 19.17
C THR A 23 17.79 -8.98 18.67
N VAL A 24 17.16 -9.03 17.51
CA VAL A 24 16.81 -10.25 16.78
C VAL A 24 17.82 -10.43 15.65
N ARG A 25 18.49 -11.57 15.61
CA ARG A 25 19.55 -11.89 14.65
C ARG A 25 19.55 -13.38 14.30
N SER A 26 20.23 -13.74 13.23
CA SER A 26 20.46 -15.10 12.77
C SER A 26 21.92 -15.33 12.46
N ASP A 27 22.40 -16.56 12.63
CA ASP A 27 23.75 -16.98 12.18
C ASP A 27 23.78 -17.24 10.66
N ARG A 28 22.60 -17.26 9.99
CA ARG A 28 22.46 -17.58 8.57
C ARG A 28 22.17 -16.37 7.70
N VAL A 29 21.57 -15.30 8.27
CA VAL A 29 21.17 -14.08 7.56
C VAL A 29 21.70 -12.87 8.31
N ALA A 30 22.31 -11.95 7.57
CA ALA A 30 22.67 -10.62 8.03
C ALA A 30 21.97 -9.57 7.17
N PHE A 31 21.53 -8.47 7.77
CA PHE A 31 20.89 -7.36 7.06
C PHE A 31 21.88 -6.20 6.90
N ASP A 32 22.06 -5.75 5.65
CA ASP A 32 22.69 -4.48 5.31
C ASP A 32 21.56 -3.45 5.09
N PHE A 33 21.22 -2.70 6.16
CA PHE A 33 20.10 -1.76 6.12
C PHE A 33 20.47 -0.49 5.38
N ILE A 34 19.74 -0.22 4.30
CA ILE A 34 19.80 1.02 3.52
C ILE A 34 18.63 1.91 3.94
N GLU A 35 18.93 3.02 4.60
CA GLU A 35 17.89 3.97 5.02
C GLU A 35 17.33 4.73 3.82
N VAL A 36 16.02 4.68 3.67
CA VAL A 36 15.27 5.38 2.62
C VAL A 36 14.07 6.09 3.25
N GLU A 37 14.07 7.42 3.22
CA GLU A 37 13.01 8.24 3.82
C GLU A 37 12.36 9.14 2.77
N PRO A 38 11.03 9.11 2.61
CA PRO A 38 10.12 8.08 3.10
C PRO A 38 10.35 6.73 2.41
N ILE A 39 10.00 5.64 3.10
CA ILE A 39 10.22 4.26 2.58
C ILE A 39 9.57 4.01 1.21
N THR A 40 8.50 4.73 0.89
CA THR A 40 7.82 4.62 -0.41
C THR A 40 8.74 4.93 -1.61
N ARG A 41 9.85 5.67 -1.41
CA ARG A 41 10.86 5.90 -2.44
C ARG A 41 11.64 4.62 -2.80
N ALA A 42 11.75 3.68 -1.86
CA ALA A 42 12.39 2.38 -2.11
C ALA A 42 11.57 1.52 -3.09
N PHE A 43 10.24 1.65 -3.11
CA PHE A 43 9.37 0.82 -3.94
C PHE A 43 9.69 0.98 -5.43
N ARG A 44 9.87 2.20 -5.90
CA ARG A 44 10.26 2.51 -7.29
C ARG A 44 11.65 1.97 -7.63
N ARG A 45 12.61 2.09 -6.70
CA ARG A 45 13.98 1.59 -6.87
C ARG A 45 13.98 0.06 -6.95
N MET A 46 13.14 -0.60 -6.14
CA MET A 46 13.00 -2.06 -6.17
C MET A 46 12.34 -2.54 -7.47
N THR A 47 11.21 -1.96 -7.89
CA THR A 47 10.50 -2.41 -9.09
C THR A 47 11.22 -2.11 -10.39
N ARG A 48 12.03 -1.04 -10.46
CA ARG A 48 12.71 -0.60 -11.69
C ARG A 48 14.14 -1.12 -11.82
N ALA A 49 14.85 -1.26 -10.72
CA ALA A 49 16.28 -1.59 -10.71
C ALA A 49 16.64 -2.83 -9.89
N LEU A 50 15.68 -3.45 -9.19
CA LEU A 50 15.94 -4.54 -8.23
C LEU A 50 17.07 -4.17 -7.25
N GLU A 51 17.07 -2.94 -6.75
CA GLU A 51 18.21 -2.39 -6.03
C GLU A 51 18.46 -3.10 -4.69
N PHE A 52 17.39 -3.58 -4.05
CA PHE A 52 17.46 -4.24 -2.75
C PHE A 52 17.25 -5.75 -2.90
N ASP A 53 17.82 -6.53 -2.02
CA ASP A 53 17.60 -7.98 -1.92
C ASP A 53 16.29 -8.28 -1.18
N LEU A 54 15.99 -7.46 -0.16
CA LEU A 54 14.75 -7.46 0.62
C LEU A 54 14.26 -6.02 0.75
N CYS A 55 12.96 -5.81 0.52
CA CYS A 55 12.37 -4.48 0.56
C CYS A 55 10.95 -4.49 1.13
N GLU A 56 10.62 -3.51 1.99
CA GLU A 56 9.24 -3.18 2.26
C GLU A 56 8.58 -2.71 0.96
N MET A 57 7.33 -3.11 0.70
CA MET A 57 6.63 -2.74 -0.52
C MET A 57 5.13 -2.63 -0.31
N ALA A 58 4.50 -1.67 -1.00
CA ALA A 58 3.05 -1.59 -1.07
C ALA A 58 2.50 -2.81 -1.81
N LEU A 59 1.45 -3.44 -1.27
CA LEU A 59 0.90 -4.68 -1.83
C LEU A 59 0.35 -4.49 -3.26
N THR A 60 -0.24 -3.34 -3.59
CA THR A 60 -0.64 -3.01 -4.97
C THR A 60 0.55 -2.84 -5.90
N THR A 61 1.65 -2.24 -5.42
CA THR A 61 2.90 -2.14 -6.20
C THR A 61 3.48 -3.52 -6.49
N HIS A 62 3.45 -4.44 -5.51
CA HIS A 62 3.88 -5.82 -5.71
C HIS A 62 2.98 -6.55 -6.72
N ALA A 63 1.66 -6.43 -6.60
CA ALA A 63 0.73 -7.04 -7.57
C ALA A 63 0.96 -6.51 -9.01
N GLN A 64 1.22 -5.21 -9.16
CA GLN A 64 1.62 -4.65 -10.47
C GLN A 64 2.98 -5.18 -10.93
N ALA A 65 3.97 -5.25 -10.03
CA ALA A 65 5.29 -5.79 -10.34
C ALA A 65 5.19 -7.24 -10.86
N HIS A 66 4.36 -8.06 -10.22
CA HIS A 66 4.05 -9.42 -10.68
C HIS A 66 3.41 -9.42 -12.08
N ALA A 67 2.41 -8.54 -12.33
CA ALA A 67 1.77 -8.41 -13.63
C ALA A 67 2.75 -8.08 -14.78
N TYR A 68 3.81 -7.36 -14.46
CA TYR A 68 4.87 -6.98 -15.42
C TYR A 68 6.14 -7.86 -15.30
N GLY A 69 6.05 -9.05 -14.68
CA GLY A 69 7.10 -10.04 -14.64
C GLY A 69 8.36 -9.61 -13.88
N LYS A 70 8.22 -8.72 -12.87
CA LYS A 70 9.36 -8.36 -12.02
C LYS A 70 9.70 -9.54 -11.11
N PRO A 71 10.98 -9.96 -11.04
CA PRO A 71 11.41 -11.18 -10.32
C PRO A 71 11.53 -10.91 -8.81
N ILE A 72 10.41 -10.63 -8.17
CA ILE A 72 10.27 -10.41 -6.73
C ILE A 72 9.01 -11.10 -6.20
N THR A 73 9.13 -11.81 -5.11
CA THR A 73 8.03 -12.51 -4.43
C THR A 73 7.82 -11.96 -3.03
N ALA A 74 6.57 -11.85 -2.58
CA ALA A 74 6.26 -11.35 -1.25
C ALA A 74 6.39 -12.46 -0.19
N LEU A 75 6.91 -12.08 0.98
CA LEU A 75 6.68 -12.80 2.23
C LEU A 75 5.33 -12.38 2.82
N PRO A 76 4.55 -13.28 3.42
CA PRO A 76 3.29 -12.92 4.07
C PRO A 76 3.53 -12.24 5.44
N VAL A 77 4.39 -11.22 5.43
CA VAL A 77 4.75 -10.33 6.53
C VAL A 77 4.08 -8.99 6.29
N VAL A 78 3.09 -8.64 7.10
CA VAL A 78 2.38 -7.36 7.03
C VAL A 78 3.08 -6.33 7.90
N LEU A 79 3.60 -5.26 7.30
CA LEU A 79 4.29 -4.17 7.99
C LEU A 79 3.42 -2.94 8.23
N LEU A 80 2.44 -2.71 7.35
CA LEU A 80 1.50 -1.60 7.48
C LEU A 80 0.10 -2.04 7.04
N ARG A 81 -0.88 -1.76 7.90
CA ARG A 81 -2.31 -1.94 7.61
C ARG A 81 -3.12 -0.85 8.30
N GLY A 82 -4.32 -0.57 7.83
CA GLY A 82 -5.18 0.41 8.46
C GLY A 82 -6.55 0.50 7.81
N LEU A 83 -7.54 0.97 8.56
CA LEU A 83 -8.87 1.28 8.06
C LEU A 83 -8.81 2.66 7.36
N HIS A 84 -9.21 2.73 6.08
CA HIS A 84 -8.96 3.90 5.22
C HIS A 84 -10.22 4.72 4.90
N HIS A 85 -11.36 4.48 5.56
CA HIS A 85 -12.59 5.23 5.32
C HIS A 85 -12.44 6.72 5.62
N GLY A 86 -11.62 7.07 6.62
CA GLY A 86 -11.27 8.47 6.93
C GLY A 86 -10.16 9.07 6.07
N ALA A 87 -9.57 8.31 5.14
CA ALA A 87 -8.48 8.81 4.30
C ALA A 87 -8.94 9.73 3.17
N LEU A 88 -10.22 9.71 2.79
CA LEU A 88 -10.80 10.61 1.80
C LEU A 88 -11.31 11.86 2.51
N ILE A 89 -10.66 12.99 2.24
CA ILE A 89 -10.94 14.29 2.87
C ILE A 89 -11.35 15.33 1.84
N CYS A 90 -12.15 16.30 2.27
CA CYS A 90 -12.49 17.50 1.49
C CYS A 90 -12.34 18.76 2.35
N ARG A 91 -12.43 19.94 1.74
CA ARG A 91 -12.59 21.17 2.51
C ARG A 91 -13.92 21.13 3.26
N ARG A 92 -13.89 21.64 4.48
CA ARG A 92 -15.09 21.65 5.34
C ARG A 92 -16.28 22.32 4.64
N GLY A 93 -17.44 21.64 4.67
CA GLY A 93 -18.70 22.12 4.12
C GLY A 93 -18.83 22.11 2.59
N THR A 94 -17.85 21.56 1.85
CA THR A 94 -17.90 21.57 0.37
C THR A 94 -18.60 20.36 -0.25
N LEU A 95 -18.73 19.26 0.48
CA LEU A 95 -19.41 18.03 0.04
C LEU A 95 -20.47 17.59 1.08
N PRO A 96 -21.56 18.37 1.27
CA PRO A 96 -22.54 18.10 2.32
C PRO A 96 -23.30 16.78 2.14
N GLY A 97 -23.42 16.26 0.92
CA GLY A 97 -23.99 14.94 0.61
C GLY A 97 -23.00 13.79 0.80
N GLY A 98 -21.78 14.11 1.22
CA GLY A 98 -20.71 13.11 1.42
C GLY A 98 -20.32 12.40 0.12
N PRO A 99 -20.19 11.04 0.13
CA PRO A 99 -19.78 10.30 -1.06
C PRO A 99 -20.69 10.54 -2.28
N ARG A 100 -21.98 10.82 -2.09
CA ARG A 100 -22.93 11.05 -3.21
C ARG A 100 -22.60 12.28 -4.05
N ASP A 101 -21.84 13.23 -3.51
CA ASP A 101 -21.42 14.45 -4.20
C ASP A 101 -20.17 14.25 -5.07
N LEU A 102 -19.51 13.09 -5.01
CA LEU A 102 -18.24 12.83 -5.71
C LEU A 102 -18.33 12.68 -7.23
N PRO A 103 -19.40 12.11 -7.84
CA PRO A 103 -19.47 12.02 -9.29
C PRO A 103 -19.27 13.37 -9.98
N GLY A 104 -18.42 13.40 -11.02
CA GLY A 104 -18.01 14.62 -11.72
C GLY A 104 -16.94 15.48 -11.03
N LYS A 105 -16.52 15.13 -9.82
CA LYS A 105 -15.52 15.87 -9.03
C LYS A 105 -14.08 15.52 -9.39
N ARG A 106 -13.16 16.39 -8.97
CA ARG A 106 -11.71 16.21 -9.12
C ARG A 106 -11.13 15.74 -7.79
N ILE A 107 -10.53 14.56 -7.80
CA ILE A 107 -10.04 13.90 -6.56
C ILE A 107 -8.52 13.74 -6.64
N GLY A 108 -7.82 14.34 -5.67
CA GLY A 108 -6.37 14.22 -5.54
C GLY A 108 -5.94 12.88 -4.93
N VAL A 109 -4.92 12.25 -5.50
CA VAL A 109 -4.24 11.09 -4.92
C VAL A 109 -2.78 11.09 -5.36
N ARG A 110 -1.84 10.76 -4.49
CA ARG A 110 -0.41 10.83 -4.80
C ARG A 110 -0.04 10.10 -6.11
N ALA A 111 -0.53 8.88 -6.30
CA ALA A 111 -0.43 8.10 -7.52
C ALA A 111 -1.68 7.24 -7.69
N TRP A 112 -2.09 6.94 -8.92
CA TRP A 112 -3.25 6.06 -9.18
C TRP A 112 -3.10 4.70 -8.50
N SER A 113 -1.90 4.14 -8.50
CA SER A 113 -1.55 2.86 -7.88
C SER A 113 -1.36 2.91 -6.36
N GLN A 114 -1.55 4.06 -5.69
CA GLN A 114 -1.42 4.15 -4.24
C GLN A 114 -2.42 3.23 -3.54
N THR A 115 -1.93 2.31 -2.70
CA THR A 115 -2.76 1.26 -2.05
C THR A 115 -3.93 1.84 -1.26
N THR A 116 -3.72 2.93 -0.50
CA THR A 116 -4.82 3.62 0.20
C THR A 116 -5.88 4.11 -0.77
N GLY A 117 -5.50 4.64 -1.94
CA GLY A 117 -6.42 5.06 -2.99
C GLY A 117 -7.21 3.89 -3.56
N VAL A 118 -6.56 2.73 -3.76
CA VAL A 118 -7.23 1.51 -4.24
C VAL A 118 -8.29 1.05 -3.25
N TRP A 119 -7.99 1.03 -1.96
CA TRP A 119 -8.96 0.72 -0.91
C TRP A 119 -10.14 1.70 -0.90
N VAL A 120 -9.85 3.00 -0.92
CA VAL A 120 -10.90 4.05 -0.91
C VAL A 120 -11.83 3.91 -2.12
N ARG A 121 -11.30 3.72 -3.33
CA ARG A 121 -12.12 3.49 -4.54
C ARG A 121 -12.96 2.22 -4.44
N GLY A 122 -12.41 1.15 -3.86
CA GLY A 122 -13.15 -0.08 -3.59
C GLY A 122 -14.31 0.15 -2.62
N PHE A 123 -14.11 0.89 -1.54
CA PHE A 123 -15.20 1.23 -0.60
C PHE A 123 -16.28 2.11 -1.25
N LEU A 124 -15.87 3.11 -2.04
CA LEU A 124 -16.80 3.97 -2.76
C LEU A 124 -17.67 3.17 -3.74
N HIS A 125 -17.09 2.18 -4.41
CA HIS A 125 -17.83 1.30 -5.30
C HIS A 125 -18.77 0.36 -4.54
N ASP A 126 -18.26 -0.41 -3.56
CA ASP A 126 -18.99 -1.50 -2.91
C ASP A 126 -20.07 -1.02 -1.93
N ASP A 127 -19.87 0.08 -1.25
CA ASP A 127 -20.76 0.57 -0.19
C ASP A 127 -21.59 1.78 -0.62
N TYR A 128 -21.15 2.53 -1.65
CA TYR A 128 -21.87 3.74 -2.11
C TYR A 128 -22.28 3.68 -3.58
N GLY A 129 -21.91 2.63 -4.34
CA GLY A 129 -22.25 2.48 -5.75
C GLY A 129 -21.58 3.51 -6.67
N ILE A 130 -20.45 4.08 -6.27
CA ILE A 130 -19.76 5.14 -7.01
C ILE A 130 -18.62 4.52 -7.83
N ALA A 131 -18.75 4.59 -9.15
CA ALA A 131 -17.73 4.14 -10.07
C ALA A 131 -16.52 5.07 -10.04
N HIS A 132 -15.30 4.51 -10.04
CA HIS A 132 -14.06 5.28 -9.96
C HIS A 132 -13.82 6.17 -11.20
N ASP A 133 -14.34 5.81 -12.36
CA ASP A 133 -14.29 6.57 -13.62
C ASP A 133 -15.37 7.66 -13.72
N SER A 134 -16.28 7.75 -12.76
CA SER A 134 -17.24 8.86 -12.66
C SER A 134 -16.59 10.17 -12.14
N MET A 135 -15.33 10.13 -11.76
CA MET A 135 -14.54 11.26 -11.23
C MET A 135 -13.29 11.47 -12.08
N THR A 136 -12.71 12.67 -12.02
CA THR A 136 -11.36 12.93 -12.52
C THR A 136 -10.37 12.76 -11.38
N TRP A 137 -9.44 11.83 -11.52
CA TRP A 137 -8.37 11.65 -10.55
C TRP A 137 -7.15 12.50 -10.92
N VAL A 138 -6.59 13.18 -9.91
CA VAL A 138 -5.46 14.10 -10.08
C VAL A 138 -4.27 13.56 -9.31
N THR A 139 -3.13 13.32 -9.98
CA THR A 139 -1.97 12.64 -9.39
C THR A 139 -0.70 13.47 -9.43
N GLU A 140 0.14 13.34 -8.39
CA GLU A 140 1.47 13.97 -8.30
C GLU A 140 2.58 13.10 -8.89
N GLU A 141 2.44 11.77 -8.77
CA GLU A 141 3.48 10.82 -9.13
C GLU A 141 2.98 9.78 -10.13
N ASP A 142 3.91 9.28 -10.96
CA ASP A 142 3.70 8.08 -11.77
C ASP A 142 3.61 6.83 -10.89
N ALA A 143 3.07 5.75 -11.45
CA ALA A 143 3.15 4.44 -10.83
C ALA A 143 4.60 4.04 -10.55
N HIS A 144 4.81 3.20 -9.53
CA HIS A 144 6.13 2.69 -9.20
C HIS A 144 6.68 1.77 -10.30
N VAL A 145 5.80 0.99 -10.94
CA VAL A 145 6.13 0.14 -12.10
C VAL A 145 6.11 1.01 -13.35
N GLN A 146 7.23 1.08 -14.04
CA GLN A 146 7.44 2.02 -15.15
C GLN A 146 6.59 1.71 -16.39
N GLU A 147 6.27 0.45 -16.61
CA GLU A 147 5.50 -0.06 -17.75
C GLU A 147 4.00 0.23 -17.64
N PHE A 148 3.52 0.57 -16.44
CA PHE A 148 2.11 0.89 -16.21
C PHE A 148 1.78 2.31 -16.67
N SER A 149 0.67 2.45 -17.38
CA SER A 149 0.10 3.75 -17.78
C SER A 149 -1.21 3.99 -17.05
N ASP A 150 -1.37 5.20 -16.51
CA ASP A 150 -2.59 5.59 -15.83
C ASP A 150 -3.80 5.60 -16.80
N PRO A 151 -5.02 5.29 -16.33
CA PRO A 151 -6.24 5.37 -17.12
C PRO A 151 -6.54 6.79 -17.65
N PRO A 152 -7.36 6.95 -18.73
CA PRO A 152 -7.61 8.26 -19.35
C PRO A 152 -8.27 9.31 -18.45
N PHE A 153 -8.98 8.88 -17.40
CA PHE A 153 -9.63 9.77 -16.41
C PHE A 153 -8.66 10.20 -15.28
N VAL A 154 -7.39 9.80 -15.35
CA VAL A 154 -6.32 10.23 -14.43
C VAL A 154 -5.49 11.31 -15.09
N GLN A 155 -5.35 12.44 -14.40
CA GLN A 155 -4.61 13.62 -14.87
C GLN A 155 -3.41 13.88 -13.97
N ARG A 156 -2.25 14.13 -14.57
CA ARG A 156 -1.06 14.57 -13.84
C ARG A 156 -1.15 16.06 -13.54
N ILE A 157 -0.80 16.48 -12.29
CA ILE A 157 -0.60 17.90 -11.99
C ILE A 157 0.59 18.46 -12.77
N ALA A 158 0.59 19.77 -13.00
CA ALA A 158 1.73 20.45 -13.60
C ALA A 158 2.94 20.46 -12.64
N ALA A 159 4.13 20.58 -13.20
CA ALA A 159 5.34 20.68 -12.41
C ALA A 159 5.27 21.87 -11.44
N GLY A 160 5.60 21.65 -10.19
CA GLY A 160 5.57 22.65 -9.13
C GLY A 160 4.20 22.84 -8.45
N GLN A 161 3.16 22.16 -8.89
CA GLN A 161 1.88 22.10 -8.14
C GLN A 161 1.98 21.08 -7.00
N ASP A 162 1.11 21.25 -6.00
CA ASP A 162 0.99 20.40 -4.79
C ASP A 162 -0.49 20.15 -4.51
N LEU A 163 -0.86 18.89 -4.30
CA LEU A 163 -2.27 18.50 -4.07
C LEU A 163 -2.89 19.16 -2.83
N ARG A 164 -2.10 19.47 -1.80
CA ARG A 164 -2.60 20.19 -0.61
C ARG A 164 -2.98 21.62 -0.95
N ALA A 165 -2.10 22.33 -1.67
CA ALA A 165 -2.37 23.67 -2.14
C ALA A 165 -3.62 23.69 -3.04
N MET A 166 -3.71 22.73 -3.97
CA MET A 166 -4.88 22.60 -4.87
C MET A 166 -6.18 22.32 -4.09
N LEU A 167 -6.14 21.43 -3.07
CA LEU A 167 -7.32 21.17 -2.24
C LEU A 167 -7.75 22.42 -1.50
N LEU A 168 -6.83 23.15 -0.89
CA LEU A 168 -7.13 24.35 -0.13
C LEU A 168 -7.61 25.52 -1.00
N ALA A 169 -7.12 25.61 -2.25
CA ALA A 169 -7.54 26.59 -3.25
C ALA A 169 -8.88 26.23 -3.93
N GLY A 170 -9.34 24.98 -3.83
CA GLY A 170 -10.54 24.51 -4.51
C GLY A 170 -10.35 24.07 -5.95
N GLU A 171 -9.13 23.85 -6.36
CA GLU A 171 -8.79 23.31 -7.69
C GLU A 171 -9.05 21.81 -7.79
N ILE A 172 -9.07 21.11 -6.64
CA ILE A 172 -9.61 19.77 -6.47
C ILE A 172 -10.64 19.78 -5.33
N ASP A 173 -11.64 18.89 -5.42
CA ASP A 173 -12.78 18.85 -4.49
C ASP A 173 -12.48 18.02 -3.24
N ALA A 174 -11.76 16.90 -3.41
CA ALA A 174 -11.38 16.01 -2.33
C ALA A 174 -9.98 15.42 -2.60
N ALA A 175 -9.41 14.74 -1.60
CA ALA A 175 -8.12 14.08 -1.76
C ALA A 175 -7.98 12.88 -0.83
N VAL A 176 -7.14 11.92 -1.24
CA VAL A 176 -6.85 10.69 -0.50
C VAL A 176 -5.51 10.80 0.22
N ALA A 177 -5.53 10.57 1.54
CA ALA A 177 -4.34 10.42 2.39
C ALA A 177 -3.35 11.60 2.32
N LEU A 178 -3.85 12.83 2.25
CA LEU A 178 -3.02 14.02 2.39
C LEU A 178 -2.81 14.34 3.88
N ALA A 179 -1.56 14.55 4.25
CA ALA A 179 -1.16 14.97 5.59
C ALA A 179 -0.74 16.46 5.62
N GLY A 180 -0.63 17.04 6.82
CA GLY A 180 -0.11 18.39 6.99
C GLY A 180 -1.10 19.51 6.63
N ILE A 181 -2.41 19.24 6.72
CA ILE A 181 -3.48 20.24 6.64
C ILE A 181 -4.11 20.36 8.02
N GLU A 182 -4.43 21.59 8.42
CA GLU A 182 -5.10 21.89 9.69
C GLU A 182 -6.49 21.23 9.74
N ALA A 183 -6.80 20.55 10.84
CA ALA A 183 -8.00 19.72 10.98
C ALA A 183 -9.32 20.53 10.92
N ASP A 184 -9.29 21.81 11.26
CA ASP A 184 -10.45 22.71 11.19
C ASP A 184 -10.81 23.14 9.75
N ARG A 185 -9.88 23.00 8.81
CA ARG A 185 -10.06 23.34 7.39
C ARG A 185 -10.66 22.21 6.56
N ILE A 186 -10.56 20.98 7.04
CA ILE A 186 -10.96 19.77 6.31
C ILE A 186 -11.95 18.93 7.12
N GLU A 187 -12.60 18.03 6.44
CA GLU A 187 -13.43 16.97 7.02
C GLU A 187 -13.36 15.70 6.17
N THR A 188 -13.76 14.58 6.75
CA THR A 188 -13.87 13.32 6.01
C THR A 188 -15.09 13.35 5.11
N VAL A 189 -14.94 12.92 3.86
CA VAL A 189 -16.07 12.79 2.91
C VAL A 189 -17.07 11.73 3.39
N ILE A 190 -16.58 10.65 4.01
CA ILE A 190 -17.42 9.67 4.71
C ILE A 190 -17.62 10.19 6.14
N GLY A 191 -18.79 10.75 6.43
CA GLY A 191 -19.05 11.52 7.65
C GLY A 191 -18.65 10.81 8.95
N ASP A 192 -19.24 9.64 9.26
CA ASP A 192 -18.78 8.78 10.35
C ASP A 192 -17.87 7.66 9.79
N ALA A 193 -16.65 8.03 9.45
CA ALA A 193 -15.66 7.13 8.90
C ALA A 193 -15.33 5.95 9.83
N GLY A 194 -15.42 6.14 11.15
CA GLY A 194 -15.21 5.09 12.13
C GLY A 194 -16.30 4.03 12.10
N ALA A 195 -17.56 4.45 12.12
CA ALA A 195 -18.70 3.53 12.02
C ALA A 195 -18.74 2.81 10.66
N ALA A 196 -18.46 3.54 9.55
CA ALA A 196 -18.38 2.97 8.22
C ALA A 196 -17.29 1.88 8.14
N ALA A 197 -16.09 2.18 8.66
CA ALA A 197 -14.97 1.23 8.71
C ALA A 197 -15.31 -0.02 9.50
N ALA A 198 -15.93 0.13 10.67
CA ALA A 198 -16.34 -0.99 11.51
C ALA A 198 -17.44 -1.83 10.83
N ALA A 199 -18.39 -1.21 10.15
CA ALA A 199 -19.43 -1.91 9.40
C ALA A 199 -18.83 -2.69 8.22
N TRP A 200 -17.94 -2.07 7.45
CA TRP A 200 -17.24 -2.69 6.34
C TRP A 200 -16.41 -3.90 6.81
N GLN A 201 -15.66 -3.75 7.92
CA GLN A 201 -14.85 -4.84 8.47
C GLN A 201 -15.73 -6.02 8.92
N ARG A 202 -16.87 -5.78 9.58
CA ARG A 202 -17.82 -6.85 9.94
C ARG A 202 -18.39 -7.55 8.71
N LYS A 203 -18.72 -6.80 7.65
CA LYS A 203 -19.28 -7.32 6.39
C LYS A 203 -18.28 -8.20 5.64
N THR A 204 -17.01 -7.82 5.60
CA THR A 204 -16.00 -8.43 4.75
C THR A 204 -15.05 -9.39 5.48
N GLY A 205 -14.92 -9.26 6.80
CA GLY A 205 -13.89 -9.94 7.58
C GLY A 205 -12.46 -9.45 7.29
N ALA A 206 -12.29 -8.45 6.41
CA ALA A 206 -10.99 -7.96 5.99
C ALA A 206 -10.48 -6.82 6.86
N TYR A 207 -9.15 -6.68 6.93
CA TYR A 207 -8.47 -5.51 7.47
C TYR A 207 -7.45 -5.02 6.44
N PRO A 208 -7.61 -3.83 5.86
CA PRO A 208 -6.85 -3.38 4.69
C PRO A 208 -5.35 -3.40 4.90
N ILE A 209 -4.64 -4.12 4.03
CA ILE A 209 -3.18 -4.21 4.02
C ILE A 209 -2.62 -3.15 3.07
N ASN A 210 -1.59 -2.43 3.53
CA ASN A 210 -0.84 -1.47 2.71
C ASN A 210 0.51 -2.03 2.29
N HIS A 211 1.35 -2.44 3.27
CA HIS A 211 2.71 -2.86 2.98
C HIS A 211 3.00 -4.28 3.47
N VAL A 212 3.77 -4.97 2.66
CA VAL A 212 4.35 -6.29 2.91
C VAL A 212 5.86 -6.24 2.70
N VAL A 213 6.54 -7.38 2.84
CA VAL A 213 7.95 -7.54 2.53
C VAL A 213 8.10 -8.32 1.23
N VAL A 214 8.98 -7.88 0.32
CA VAL A 214 9.33 -8.62 -0.90
C VAL A 214 10.80 -8.99 -0.91
N VAL A 215 11.13 -10.10 -1.56
CA VAL A 215 12.47 -10.65 -1.72
C VAL A 215 12.71 -10.95 -3.20
N LYS A 216 13.95 -10.81 -3.69
CA LYS A 216 14.32 -11.22 -5.04
C LYS A 216 14.12 -12.73 -5.23
N ASP A 217 13.54 -13.14 -6.34
CA ASP A 217 13.31 -14.54 -6.68
C ASP A 217 14.63 -15.33 -6.80
N ALA A 218 15.68 -14.71 -7.33
CA ALA A 218 16.99 -15.34 -7.45
C ALA A 218 17.55 -15.81 -6.09
N LEU A 219 17.35 -15.01 -5.01
CA LEU A 219 17.80 -15.38 -3.67
C LEU A 219 16.97 -16.52 -3.07
N LEU A 220 15.67 -16.53 -3.34
CA LEU A 220 14.80 -17.63 -2.90
C LEU A 220 15.13 -18.94 -3.62
N ALA A 221 15.50 -18.86 -4.90
CA ALA A 221 15.94 -20.01 -5.68
C ALA A 221 17.31 -20.54 -5.23
N GLU A 222 18.28 -19.65 -4.97
CA GLU A 222 19.62 -20.01 -4.49
C GLU A 222 19.60 -20.55 -3.06
N HIS A 223 18.69 -20.01 -2.22
CA HIS A 223 18.58 -20.34 -0.81
C HIS A 223 17.14 -20.77 -0.45
N PRO A 224 16.69 -22.00 -0.75
CA PRO A 224 15.31 -22.45 -0.49
C PRO A 224 14.86 -22.38 0.97
N TRP A 225 15.78 -22.27 1.90
CA TRP A 225 15.52 -22.09 3.34
C TRP A 225 15.27 -20.63 3.73
N LEU A 226 15.60 -19.66 2.87
CA LEU A 226 15.64 -18.22 3.21
C LEU A 226 14.27 -17.66 3.59
N ALA A 227 13.23 -18.03 2.86
CA ALA A 227 11.87 -17.55 3.16
C ALA A 227 11.46 -17.92 4.58
N ARG A 228 11.68 -19.16 5.00
CA ARG A 228 11.35 -19.64 6.35
C ARG A 228 12.17 -18.92 7.43
N GLU A 229 13.46 -18.72 7.19
CA GLU A 229 14.34 -18.00 8.12
C GLU A 229 13.88 -16.54 8.29
N LEU A 230 13.57 -15.87 7.19
CA LEU A 230 13.05 -14.51 7.22
C LEU A 230 11.71 -14.43 7.97
N MET A 231 10.78 -15.35 7.72
CA MET A 231 9.52 -15.43 8.46
C MET A 231 9.74 -15.59 9.97
N HIS A 232 10.72 -16.42 10.36
CA HIS A 232 11.10 -16.58 11.77
C HIS A 232 11.63 -15.26 12.36
N LEU A 233 12.55 -14.60 11.68
CA LEU A 233 13.15 -13.33 12.11
C LEU A 233 12.12 -12.20 12.24
N PHE A 234 11.24 -12.03 11.26
CA PHE A 234 10.16 -11.04 11.32
C PHE A 234 9.17 -11.35 12.44
N SER A 235 8.83 -12.61 12.66
CA SER A 235 7.93 -13.03 13.74
C SER A 235 8.56 -12.77 15.12
N ALA A 236 9.85 -13.05 15.28
CA ALA A 236 10.59 -12.75 16.50
C ALA A 236 10.69 -11.23 16.76
N SER A 237 10.89 -10.43 15.73
CA SER A 237 10.91 -8.97 15.84
C SER A 237 9.54 -8.42 16.21
N LYS A 238 8.47 -8.92 15.59
CA LYS A 238 7.09 -8.55 15.92
C LYS A 238 6.75 -8.87 17.39
N ALA A 239 7.18 -10.02 17.89
CA ALA A 239 6.96 -10.40 19.28
C ALA A 239 7.59 -9.41 20.29
N GLN A 240 8.68 -8.73 19.93
CA GLN A 240 9.28 -7.66 20.73
C GLN A 240 8.50 -6.34 20.68
N ALA A 241 7.63 -6.17 19.69
CA ALA A 241 6.83 -4.95 19.52
C ALA A 241 5.47 -5.01 20.24
N ASP A 242 5.11 -6.15 20.84
CA ASP A 242 3.78 -6.41 21.43
C ASP A 242 2.64 -6.06 20.44
N ASP A 243 2.82 -6.39 19.16
CA ASP A 243 1.87 -6.09 18.09
C ASP A 243 1.11 -7.35 17.68
N THR A 244 -0.19 -7.19 17.48
CA THR A 244 -1.12 -8.27 17.14
C THR A 244 -1.38 -8.44 15.64
N VAL A 245 -0.67 -7.68 14.77
CA VAL A 245 -0.84 -7.82 13.32
C VAL A 245 -0.59 -9.27 12.89
N PRO A 246 -1.53 -9.92 12.20
CA PRO A 246 -1.33 -11.30 11.80
C PRO A 246 -0.35 -11.38 10.62
N TYR A 247 0.60 -12.31 10.71
CA TYR A 247 1.42 -12.75 9.58
C TYR A 247 0.83 -14.04 8.99
N GLY A 248 1.22 -14.37 7.77
CA GLY A 248 0.70 -15.53 7.04
C GLY A 248 -0.43 -15.17 6.06
N VAL A 249 -0.52 -15.95 4.99
CA VAL A 249 -1.52 -15.77 3.93
C VAL A 249 -2.93 -16.03 4.46
N GLU A 250 -3.14 -17.14 5.17
CA GLU A 250 -4.45 -17.59 5.64
C GLU A 250 -5.15 -16.51 6.50
N ALA A 251 -4.44 -15.95 7.48
CA ALA A 251 -4.97 -14.93 8.38
C ALA A 251 -5.29 -13.61 7.67
N ASN A 252 -4.74 -13.38 6.50
CA ASN A 252 -4.89 -12.15 5.70
C ASN A 252 -5.70 -12.37 4.40
N MET A 253 -6.18 -13.58 4.16
CA MET A 253 -6.86 -13.96 2.92
C MET A 253 -8.02 -13.03 2.52
N PRO A 254 -8.93 -12.62 3.45
CA PRO A 254 -10.01 -11.70 3.09
C PRO A 254 -9.50 -10.36 2.54
N ALA A 255 -8.43 -9.81 3.14
CA ALA A 255 -7.86 -8.54 2.70
C ALA A 255 -7.09 -8.68 1.38
N ILE A 256 -6.32 -9.76 1.21
CA ILE A 256 -5.59 -10.04 -0.03
C ILE A 256 -6.58 -10.20 -1.19
N GLY A 257 -7.60 -11.05 -1.04
CA GLY A 257 -8.59 -11.30 -2.09
C GLY A 257 -9.35 -10.04 -2.50
N LEU A 258 -9.79 -9.23 -1.53
CA LEU A 258 -10.46 -7.96 -1.81
C LEU A 258 -9.56 -6.96 -2.52
N LEU A 259 -8.30 -6.81 -2.07
CA LEU A 259 -7.37 -5.88 -2.71
C LEU A 259 -7.06 -6.29 -4.15
N MET A 260 -6.90 -7.59 -4.42
CA MET A 260 -6.67 -8.08 -5.79
C MET A 260 -7.90 -7.83 -6.68
N ARG A 261 -9.12 -8.03 -6.17
CA ARG A 261 -10.35 -7.68 -6.88
C ARG A 261 -10.38 -6.19 -7.20
N TYR A 262 -10.19 -5.32 -6.20
CA TYR A 262 -10.18 -3.87 -6.37
C TYR A 262 -9.09 -3.40 -7.35
N ALA A 263 -7.89 -3.99 -7.27
CA ALA A 263 -6.80 -3.64 -8.17
C ALA A 263 -7.13 -4.02 -9.64
N ALA A 264 -7.78 -5.15 -9.86
CA ALA A 264 -8.23 -5.58 -11.19
C ALA A 264 -9.37 -4.70 -11.73
N GLU A 265 -10.41 -4.45 -10.92
CA GLU A 265 -11.55 -3.60 -11.28
C GLU A 265 -11.12 -2.16 -11.63
N GLN A 266 -10.04 -1.68 -11.01
CA GLN A 266 -9.47 -0.35 -11.25
C GLN A 266 -8.39 -0.33 -12.34
N GLY A 267 -8.18 -1.44 -13.05
CA GLY A 267 -7.23 -1.54 -14.16
C GLY A 267 -5.76 -1.51 -13.76
N LEU A 268 -5.43 -1.76 -12.49
CA LEU A 268 -4.05 -1.79 -12.02
C LEU A 268 -3.33 -3.10 -12.37
N ILE A 269 -4.08 -4.19 -12.46
CA ILE A 269 -3.62 -5.54 -12.83
C ILE A 269 -4.65 -6.16 -13.78
N PRO A 270 -4.26 -7.12 -14.65
CA PRO A 270 -5.13 -7.66 -15.69
C PRO A 270 -6.27 -8.55 -15.16
N ARG A 271 -6.10 -9.14 -13.97
CA ARG A 271 -7.06 -9.99 -13.26
C ARG A 271 -6.76 -10.04 -11.78
N PRO A 272 -7.67 -10.47 -10.92
CA PRO A 272 -7.32 -10.81 -9.56
C PRO A 272 -6.30 -11.97 -9.53
N TYR A 273 -5.24 -11.83 -8.75
CA TYR A 273 -4.27 -12.91 -8.50
C TYR A 273 -4.64 -13.68 -7.25
N ALA A 274 -4.42 -15.00 -7.27
CA ALA A 274 -4.49 -15.82 -6.09
C ALA A 274 -3.26 -15.54 -5.18
N ALA A 275 -3.40 -15.84 -3.88
CA ALA A 275 -2.33 -15.50 -2.94
C ALA A 275 -1.03 -16.30 -3.20
N ASP A 276 -1.12 -17.52 -3.68
CA ASP A 276 0.01 -18.37 -4.04
C ASP A 276 0.77 -17.90 -5.30
N GLU A 277 0.15 -17.01 -6.11
CA GLU A 277 0.86 -16.34 -7.21
C GLU A 277 1.74 -15.17 -6.72
N LEU A 278 1.44 -14.60 -5.55
CA LEU A 278 2.08 -13.39 -5.04
C LEU A 278 3.04 -13.66 -3.87
N PHE A 279 2.73 -14.64 -3.05
CA PHE A 279 3.44 -14.90 -1.80
C PHE A 279 4.19 -16.24 -1.85
N VAL A 280 5.30 -16.30 -1.13
CA VAL A 280 5.98 -17.58 -0.88
C VAL A 280 5.06 -18.57 -0.20
N SER A 281 5.15 -19.84 -0.59
CA SER A 281 4.42 -20.98 -0.03
C SER A 281 4.95 -21.38 1.33
#